data_c8c8ce5dc92c6f16aa821bd5fab83c4e
#
_entry.id   c8c8ce5dc92c6f16aa821bd5fab83c4e
#
_cell.length_a   1.000
_cell.length_b   1.000
_cell.length_c   1.000
_cell.angle_alpha   90.00
_cell.angle_beta   90.00
_cell.angle_gamma   90.00
#
_symmetry.space_group_name_H-M   'P 1'
#
loop_
_entity.id
_entity.type
_entity.pdbx_description
1 polymer ?
#
loop_
_entity_poly.entity_id
_entity_poly.type
_entity_poly.pdbx_seq_one_letter_code
_entity_poly.pdbx_strand_id
1 'polypeptide(L)'
;MIIRLLAITLLIPLSLLASPGPISSESRALLIAVPDSWNSQKANLQLYRRASATVPWTNVGISTPVHLGRRGLAWGRGLHPTQEGPQKREGDGKSPAGAFLLGNILYGYADQSGLPKWRYRKVTDRDLWIEDPSSTLYNRHLILSAHEPFPPEHSYHLMRQDDPAHSLKLFIRHNAPPDAKPGSGSAIFFHLCRSQNSVTTGCTSMNELAFRELLSSFLPKDEPVYVLLPRPDYDRLKASWELP
;
A
#
# COMPACT_ATOMS: atom_id res chain seq x y z
N MET A 1 -28.12 -67.18 -17.82
CA MET A 1 -28.34 -66.18 -16.74
C MET A 1 -27.21 -65.13 -16.82
N ILE A 2 -27.49 -64.00 -17.48
CA ILE A 2 -26.49 -62.98 -17.76
C ILE A 2 -26.62 -61.89 -16.65
N ILE A 3 -25.61 -61.79 -15.80
CA ILE A 3 -25.56 -60.78 -14.76
C ILE A 3 -25.00 -59.49 -15.40
N ARG A 4 -25.83 -58.45 -15.51
CA ARG A 4 -25.39 -57.08 -15.90
C ARG A 4 -24.86 -56.39 -14.68
N LEU A 5 -23.54 -56.12 -14.65
CA LEU A 5 -22.92 -55.18 -13.68
C LEU A 5 -23.30 -53.76 -14.06
N LEU A 6 -24.00 -53.09 -13.17
CA LEU A 6 -24.25 -51.62 -13.26
C LEU A 6 -23.02 -50.90 -12.67
N ALA A 7 -22.26 -50.23 -13.51
CA ALA A 7 -21.18 -49.36 -13.05
C ALA A 7 -21.79 -48.01 -12.57
N ILE A 8 -21.76 -47.75 -11.27
CA ILE A 8 -22.13 -46.47 -10.68
C ILE A 8 -20.92 -45.55 -10.79
N THR A 9 -20.98 -44.62 -11.72
CA THR A 9 -19.96 -43.53 -11.83
C THR A 9 -20.23 -42.48 -10.75
N LEU A 10 -19.41 -42.46 -9.71
CA LEU A 10 -19.47 -41.47 -8.66
C LEU A 10 -18.88 -40.13 -9.22
N LEU A 11 -19.75 -39.20 -9.57
CA LEU A 11 -19.35 -37.82 -9.90
C LEU A 11 -18.95 -37.12 -8.59
N ILE A 12 -17.65 -37.04 -8.33
CA ILE A 12 -17.11 -36.21 -7.26
C ILE A 12 -17.20 -34.76 -7.77
N PRO A 13 -17.94 -33.86 -7.08
CA PRO A 13 -17.95 -32.44 -7.46
C PRO A 13 -16.56 -31.89 -7.32
N LEU A 14 -15.99 -31.41 -8.42
CA LEU A 14 -14.75 -30.63 -8.41
C LEU A 14 -15.07 -29.29 -7.73
N SER A 15 -14.84 -29.23 -6.42
CA SER A 15 -14.91 -27.94 -5.71
C SER A 15 -13.85 -27.03 -6.33
N LEU A 16 -14.26 -26.02 -7.10
CA LEU A 16 -13.39 -24.93 -7.48
C LEU A 16 -12.90 -24.30 -6.17
N LEU A 17 -11.67 -24.62 -5.77
CA LEU A 17 -10.98 -23.91 -4.70
C LEU A 17 -10.84 -22.46 -5.21
N ALA A 18 -11.62 -21.55 -4.65
CA ALA A 18 -11.43 -20.13 -4.88
C ALA A 18 -9.97 -19.79 -4.59
N SER A 19 -9.32 -19.09 -5.50
CA SER A 19 -7.96 -18.61 -5.25
C SER A 19 -7.97 -17.83 -3.95
N PRO A 20 -6.99 -18.05 -3.05
CA PRO A 20 -6.93 -17.31 -1.80
C PRO A 20 -6.89 -15.81 -2.09
N GLY A 21 -7.57 -15.02 -1.27
CA GLY A 21 -7.57 -13.55 -1.39
C GLY A 21 -6.13 -12.98 -1.28
N PRO A 22 -5.93 -11.70 -1.60
CA PRO A 22 -4.59 -11.09 -1.65
C PRO A 22 -3.99 -10.87 -0.25
N ILE A 23 -4.75 -11.06 0.83
CA ILE A 23 -4.30 -10.80 2.18
C ILE A 23 -3.79 -12.08 2.82
N SER A 24 -2.49 -12.09 3.16
CA SER A 24 -1.84 -13.24 3.81
C SER A 24 -2.57 -13.68 5.09
N SER A 25 -2.58 -15.01 5.33
CA SER A 25 -3.02 -15.58 6.60
C SER A 25 -2.22 -15.04 7.80
N GLU A 26 -0.99 -14.56 7.58
CA GLU A 26 -0.12 -14.00 8.60
C GLU A 26 -0.40 -12.52 8.93
N SER A 27 -1.14 -11.82 8.07
CA SER A 27 -1.49 -10.41 8.33
C SER A 27 -2.37 -10.28 9.57
N ARG A 28 -2.00 -9.36 10.46
CA ARG A 28 -2.68 -9.07 11.75
C ARG A 28 -3.22 -7.65 11.82
N ALA A 29 -2.87 -6.81 10.84
CA ALA A 29 -3.35 -5.42 10.74
C ALA A 29 -3.79 -5.12 9.31
N LEU A 30 -4.95 -4.51 9.16
CA LEU A 30 -5.54 -4.18 7.88
C LEU A 30 -6.04 -2.72 7.91
N LEU A 31 -5.45 -1.90 7.07
CA LEU A 31 -5.81 -0.50 6.90
C LEU A 31 -6.70 -0.39 5.67
N ILE A 32 -7.91 0.09 5.82
CA ILE A 32 -8.87 0.18 4.70
C ILE A 32 -9.29 1.63 4.48
N ALA A 33 -9.14 2.11 3.26
CA ALA A 33 -9.68 3.37 2.80
C ALA A 33 -10.64 3.12 1.63
N VAL A 34 -11.90 3.55 1.77
CA VAL A 34 -12.94 3.34 0.77
C VAL A 34 -13.50 4.69 0.34
N PRO A 35 -12.92 5.32 -0.69
CA PRO A 35 -13.51 6.52 -1.31
C PRO A 35 -14.74 6.15 -2.13
N ASP A 36 -15.61 7.16 -2.37
CA ASP A 36 -16.88 6.93 -3.07
C ASP A 36 -16.71 6.52 -4.54
N SER A 37 -15.64 7.01 -5.18
CA SER A 37 -15.42 6.79 -6.63
C SER A 37 -13.93 6.81 -7.01
N TRP A 38 -13.66 6.44 -8.26
CA TRP A 38 -12.33 6.52 -8.88
C TRP A 38 -11.77 7.94 -8.97
N ASN A 39 -12.61 8.96 -8.92
CA ASN A 39 -12.21 10.37 -8.99
C ASN A 39 -12.05 11.03 -7.61
N SER A 40 -12.30 10.29 -6.54
CA SER A 40 -12.22 10.82 -5.18
C SER A 40 -10.78 11.18 -4.82
N GLN A 41 -10.62 12.32 -4.16
CA GLN A 41 -9.34 12.83 -3.65
C GLN A 41 -9.23 12.68 -2.13
N LYS A 42 -10.25 12.16 -1.49
CA LYS A 42 -10.34 11.93 -0.05
C LYS A 42 -10.99 10.60 0.23
N ALA A 43 -10.66 10.02 1.38
CA ALA A 43 -11.32 8.85 1.93
C ALA A 43 -11.28 8.91 3.46
N ASN A 44 -11.98 8.00 4.12
CA ASN A 44 -11.79 7.72 5.53
C ASN A 44 -11.05 6.39 5.66
N LEU A 45 -9.89 6.41 6.32
CA LEU A 45 -9.07 5.23 6.58
C LEU A 45 -9.44 4.66 7.93
N GLN A 46 -9.68 3.35 7.99
CA GLN A 46 -10.01 2.60 9.20
C GLN A 46 -8.98 1.50 9.43
N LEU A 47 -8.66 1.24 10.70
CA LEU A 47 -7.79 0.15 11.10
C LEU A 47 -8.61 -1.02 11.64
N TYR A 48 -8.29 -2.21 11.14
CA TYR A 48 -8.83 -3.48 11.60
C TYR A 48 -7.70 -4.39 12.07
N ARG A 49 -8.00 -5.26 13.03
CA ARG A 49 -7.06 -6.28 13.52
C ARG A 49 -7.72 -7.63 13.61
N ARG A 50 -6.89 -8.69 13.56
CA ARG A 50 -7.30 -10.06 13.88
C ARG A 50 -6.19 -10.80 14.63
N ALA A 51 -6.57 -11.73 15.49
CA ALA A 51 -5.60 -12.52 16.26
C ALA A 51 -4.96 -13.63 15.43
N SER A 52 -5.70 -14.20 14.46
CA SER A 52 -5.22 -15.25 13.56
C SER A 52 -5.99 -15.21 12.24
N ALA A 53 -5.62 -16.04 11.27
CA ALA A 53 -6.31 -16.15 9.99
C ALA A 53 -7.78 -16.59 10.12
N THR A 54 -8.09 -17.39 11.14
CA THR A 54 -9.43 -17.95 11.38
C THR A 54 -10.36 -17.00 12.17
N VAL A 55 -9.81 -15.88 12.66
CA VAL A 55 -10.58 -14.87 13.40
C VAL A 55 -10.97 -13.74 12.46
N PRO A 56 -12.25 -13.32 12.42
CA PRO A 56 -12.68 -12.18 11.62
C PRO A 56 -11.95 -10.89 11.96
N TRP A 57 -11.82 -10.01 10.99
CA TRP A 57 -11.31 -8.67 11.18
C TRP A 57 -12.22 -7.86 12.10
N THR A 58 -11.66 -7.23 13.12
CA THR A 58 -12.37 -6.37 14.06
C THR A 58 -11.89 -4.94 13.92
N ASN A 59 -12.80 -3.98 13.76
CA ASN A 59 -12.49 -2.56 13.78
C ASN A 59 -12.02 -2.17 15.20
N VAL A 60 -10.86 -1.51 15.28
CA VAL A 60 -10.27 -1.11 16.57
C VAL A 60 -10.56 0.35 16.95
N GLY A 61 -11.50 1.00 16.26
CA GLY A 61 -11.95 2.34 16.58
C GLY A 61 -11.08 3.47 16.00
N ILE A 62 -9.95 3.16 15.35
CA ILE A 62 -9.12 4.16 14.70
C ILE A 62 -9.68 4.45 13.32
N SER A 63 -10.06 5.73 13.11
CA SER A 63 -10.64 6.22 11.87
C SER A 63 -10.14 7.63 11.59
N THR A 64 -9.54 7.85 10.42
CA THR A 64 -8.96 9.15 10.08
C THR A 64 -9.20 9.54 8.63
N PRO A 65 -9.52 10.83 8.36
CA PRO A 65 -9.52 11.35 7.00
C PRO A 65 -8.15 11.25 6.35
N VAL A 66 -8.12 10.80 5.11
CA VAL A 66 -6.91 10.75 4.28
C VAL A 66 -7.12 11.48 2.96
N HIS A 67 -6.04 12.07 2.48
CA HIS A 67 -5.99 12.73 1.19
C HIS A 67 -5.28 11.85 0.18
N LEU A 68 -5.80 11.82 -1.03
CA LEU A 68 -5.38 10.95 -2.13
C LEU A 68 -4.86 11.77 -3.32
N GLY A 69 -4.55 11.08 -4.40
CA GLY A 69 -4.07 11.69 -5.62
C GLY A 69 -5.01 12.74 -6.19
N ARG A 70 -4.46 13.87 -6.64
CA ARG A 70 -5.22 15.01 -7.22
C ARG A 70 -6.07 14.63 -8.43
N ARG A 71 -5.80 13.49 -9.06
CA ARG A 71 -6.57 12.93 -10.18
C ARG A 71 -7.30 11.65 -9.82
N GLY A 72 -7.58 11.43 -8.51
CA GLY A 72 -8.27 10.24 -8.03
C GLY A 72 -7.37 9.00 -7.99
N LEU A 73 -7.88 7.87 -8.47
CA LEU A 73 -7.26 6.56 -8.33
C LEU A 73 -7.01 5.89 -9.68
N ALA A 74 -6.12 4.90 -9.68
CA ALA A 74 -5.94 3.92 -10.75
C ALA A 74 -5.47 2.60 -10.13
N TRP A 75 -5.71 1.45 -10.77
CA TRP A 75 -5.26 0.15 -10.29
C TRP A 75 -3.75 0.09 -10.12
N GLY A 76 -3.31 -0.23 -8.93
CA GLY A 76 -1.90 -0.40 -8.58
C GLY A 76 -1.39 -1.82 -8.85
N ARG A 77 -0.11 -2.01 -8.55
CA ARG A 77 0.56 -3.32 -8.55
C ARG A 77 0.91 -3.66 -7.10
N GLY A 78 0.23 -4.63 -6.53
CA GLY A 78 0.36 -5.02 -5.13
C GLY A 78 0.16 -6.53 -4.96
N LEU A 79 -0.49 -6.91 -3.88
CA LEU A 79 -0.76 -8.31 -3.53
C LEU A 79 -1.84 -8.95 -4.41
N HIS A 80 -2.68 -8.14 -5.03
CA HIS A 80 -3.82 -8.58 -5.83
C HIS A 80 -3.41 -8.82 -7.30
N PRO A 81 -4.10 -9.70 -8.02
CA PRO A 81 -3.92 -9.85 -9.47
C PRO A 81 -4.33 -8.57 -10.19
N THR A 82 -3.83 -8.41 -11.41
CA THR A 82 -4.22 -7.29 -12.29
C THR A 82 -5.74 -7.25 -12.43
N GLN A 83 -6.32 -6.07 -12.24
CA GLN A 83 -7.75 -5.80 -12.38
C GLN A 83 -8.01 -5.04 -13.68
N GLU A 84 -9.22 -5.17 -14.21
CA GLU A 84 -9.66 -4.39 -15.37
C GLU A 84 -9.86 -2.91 -14.99
N GLY A 85 -9.60 -2.03 -15.96
CA GLY A 85 -9.76 -0.58 -15.79
C GLY A 85 -8.45 0.21 -15.84
N PRO A 86 -8.46 1.49 -15.44
CA PRO A 86 -7.29 2.36 -15.51
C PRO A 86 -6.14 1.84 -14.65
N GLN A 87 -4.98 1.61 -15.26
CA GLN A 87 -3.77 1.18 -14.56
C GLN A 87 -2.93 2.37 -14.14
N LYS A 88 -2.33 2.30 -12.96
CA LYS A 88 -1.42 3.30 -12.42
C LYS A 88 -0.20 3.48 -13.33
N ARG A 89 0.16 4.74 -13.59
CA ARG A 89 1.32 5.12 -14.39
C ARG A 89 2.17 6.14 -13.64
N GLU A 90 3.44 6.20 -14.00
CA GLU A 90 4.34 7.23 -13.49
C GLU A 90 3.80 8.63 -13.82
N GLY A 91 3.83 9.55 -12.85
CA GLY A 91 3.41 10.94 -13.03
C GLY A 91 1.92 11.20 -13.27
N ASP A 92 1.04 10.19 -13.21
CA ASP A 92 -0.40 10.34 -13.51
C ASP A 92 -1.20 11.13 -12.45
N GLY A 93 -0.62 11.38 -11.28
CA GLY A 93 -1.27 12.10 -10.18
C GLY A 93 -2.39 11.31 -9.49
N LYS A 94 -2.42 9.99 -9.64
CA LYS A 94 -3.43 9.08 -9.07
C LYS A 94 -2.86 8.24 -7.94
N SER A 95 -3.66 8.00 -6.90
CA SER A 95 -3.30 7.00 -5.87
C SER A 95 -3.53 5.58 -6.39
N PRO A 96 -2.63 4.63 -6.09
CA PRO A 96 -2.83 3.25 -6.48
C PRO A 96 -3.96 2.62 -5.68
N ALA A 97 -4.99 2.13 -6.37
CA ALA A 97 -6.03 1.28 -5.81
C ALA A 97 -5.56 -0.18 -5.78
N GLY A 98 -5.96 -0.91 -4.74
CA GLY A 98 -5.61 -2.32 -4.55
C GLY A 98 -5.26 -2.67 -3.12
N ALA A 99 -4.53 -3.78 -2.92
CA ALA A 99 -4.02 -4.26 -1.65
C ALA A 99 -2.48 -4.27 -1.66
N PHE A 100 -1.85 -3.67 -0.65
CA PHE A 100 -0.41 -3.44 -0.60
C PHE A 100 0.13 -3.73 0.80
N LEU A 101 1.24 -4.46 0.89
CA LEU A 101 2.01 -4.50 2.13
C LEU A 101 2.55 -3.10 2.44
N LEU A 102 2.79 -2.82 3.71
CA LEU A 102 3.52 -1.63 4.13
C LEU A 102 5.01 -1.95 4.32
N GLY A 103 5.81 -0.90 4.22
CA GLY A 103 7.24 -0.98 4.52
C GLY A 103 7.49 -1.24 6.01
N ASN A 104 8.73 -1.57 6.34
CA ASN A 104 9.17 -1.87 7.71
C ASN A 104 10.10 -0.80 8.30
N ILE A 105 10.28 0.31 7.59
CA ILE A 105 11.13 1.45 7.98
C ILE A 105 10.31 2.72 7.89
N LEU A 106 10.35 3.52 8.95
CA LEU A 106 9.90 4.91 8.92
C LEU A 106 11.05 5.79 8.42
N TYR A 107 10.72 6.76 7.60
CA TYR A 107 11.64 7.76 7.08
C TYR A 107 11.24 9.14 7.58
N GLY A 108 12.19 10.00 7.91
CA GLY A 108 11.90 11.36 8.35
C GLY A 108 13.12 12.21 8.59
N TYR A 109 12.93 13.45 9.06
CA TYR A 109 13.99 14.44 9.26
C TYR A 109 14.44 14.59 10.72
N ALA A 110 13.59 14.24 11.67
CA ALA A 110 13.92 14.26 13.10
C ALA A 110 15.05 13.29 13.43
N ASP A 111 15.72 13.46 14.57
CA ASP A 111 16.74 12.51 15.02
C ASP A 111 16.16 11.14 15.35
N GLN A 112 14.92 11.13 15.79
CA GLN A 112 14.15 9.91 16.10
C GLN A 112 12.71 10.05 15.60
N SER A 113 12.08 8.92 15.28
CA SER A 113 10.68 8.92 14.86
C SER A 113 9.71 9.30 15.98
N GLY A 114 10.10 9.18 17.25
CA GLY A 114 9.20 9.18 18.42
C GLY A 114 8.38 7.88 18.55
N LEU A 115 8.68 6.86 17.75
CA LEU A 115 8.01 5.55 17.70
C LEU A 115 9.06 4.45 17.91
N PRO A 116 9.50 4.16 19.14
CA PRO A 116 10.71 3.38 19.45
C PRO A 116 10.65 1.92 18.97
N LYS A 117 9.48 1.40 18.69
CA LYS A 117 9.29 0.03 18.18
C LYS A 117 9.47 -0.10 16.66
N TRP A 118 9.62 1.05 15.96
CA TRP A 118 9.85 1.09 14.52
C TRP A 118 11.32 1.27 14.20
N ARG A 119 11.79 0.58 13.16
CA ARG A 119 13.06 0.95 12.53
C ARG A 119 12.89 2.33 11.90
N TYR A 120 13.86 3.21 12.11
CA TYR A 120 13.81 4.57 11.59
C TYR A 120 15.07 4.93 10.82
N ARG A 121 14.86 5.55 9.67
CA ARG A 121 15.92 6.19 8.89
C ARG A 121 15.72 7.70 8.92
N LYS A 122 16.65 8.40 9.59
CA LYS A 122 16.77 9.85 9.41
C LYS A 122 17.28 10.10 8.01
N VAL A 123 16.42 10.68 7.16
CA VAL A 123 16.80 10.99 5.78
C VAL A 123 17.66 12.24 5.73
N THR A 124 18.64 12.20 4.83
CA THR A 124 19.57 13.28 4.53
C THR A 124 19.42 13.69 3.07
N ASP A 125 20.23 14.62 2.60
CA ASP A 125 20.35 14.97 1.18
C ASP A 125 20.98 13.87 0.33
N ARG A 126 21.50 12.80 0.98
CA ARG A 126 22.10 11.62 0.33
C ARG A 126 21.12 10.44 0.20
N ASP A 127 19.90 10.59 0.70
CA ASP A 127 18.84 9.58 0.60
C ASP A 127 17.97 9.88 -0.61
N LEU A 128 17.99 8.99 -1.61
CA LEU A 128 17.25 9.11 -2.87
C LEU A 128 16.22 7.99 -2.99
N TRP A 129 15.10 8.28 -3.63
CA TRP A 129 14.19 7.26 -4.14
C TRP A 129 14.23 7.32 -5.65
N ILE A 130 14.61 6.25 -6.31
CA ILE A 130 14.83 6.27 -7.76
C ILE A 130 13.50 6.13 -8.49
N GLU A 131 13.11 7.15 -9.24
CA GLU A 131 11.84 7.22 -9.98
C GLU A 131 12.02 7.07 -11.50
N ASP A 132 13.27 7.03 -11.99
CA ASP A 132 13.57 6.85 -13.40
C ASP A 132 13.25 5.42 -13.87
N PRO A 133 12.29 5.24 -14.79
CA PRO A 133 11.94 3.92 -15.31
C PRO A 133 13.05 3.22 -16.09
N SER A 134 14.08 3.94 -16.51
CA SER A 134 15.24 3.34 -17.20
C SER A 134 16.28 2.77 -16.24
N SER A 135 16.20 3.11 -14.95
CA SER A 135 17.13 2.68 -13.92
C SER A 135 16.84 1.25 -13.46
N THR A 136 17.89 0.44 -13.28
CA THR A 136 17.81 -0.87 -12.63
C THR A 136 17.45 -0.77 -11.14
N LEU A 137 17.58 0.43 -10.56
CA LEU A 137 17.19 0.75 -9.19
C LEU A 137 15.79 1.38 -9.08
N TYR A 138 15.00 1.34 -10.14
CA TYR A 138 13.67 1.91 -10.16
C TYR A 138 12.83 1.48 -8.96
N ASN A 139 12.17 2.47 -8.35
CA ASN A 139 11.34 2.34 -7.15
C ASN A 139 12.09 1.77 -5.92
N ARG A 140 13.37 2.09 -5.78
CA ARG A 140 14.22 1.69 -4.64
C ARG A 140 14.77 2.90 -3.90
N HIS A 141 14.98 2.71 -2.61
CA HIS A 141 15.78 3.62 -1.78
C HIS A 141 17.27 3.40 -2.07
N LEU A 142 17.96 4.47 -2.42
CA LEU A 142 19.41 4.53 -2.60
C LEU A 142 20.00 5.50 -1.58
N ILE A 143 21.05 5.08 -0.89
CA ILE A 143 21.82 5.91 0.02
C ILE A 143 23.19 6.12 -0.59
N LEU A 144 23.48 7.34 -0.98
CA LEU A 144 24.78 7.70 -1.53
C LEU A 144 25.81 7.88 -0.40
N SER A 145 27.01 7.38 -0.61
CA SER A 145 28.15 7.69 0.29
C SER A 145 28.55 9.16 0.19
N ALA A 146 29.30 9.69 1.16
CA ALA A 146 29.63 11.11 1.24
C ALA A 146 30.29 11.68 -0.02
N HIS A 147 31.09 10.88 -0.72
CA HIS A 147 31.86 11.27 -1.90
C HIS A 147 31.30 10.74 -3.23
N GLU A 148 30.20 9.98 -3.16
CA GLU A 148 29.58 9.44 -4.36
C GLU A 148 28.84 10.55 -5.13
N PRO A 149 29.03 10.69 -6.45
CA PRO A 149 28.32 11.67 -7.23
C PRO A 149 26.82 11.36 -7.26
N PHE A 150 25.99 12.38 -7.37
CA PHE A 150 24.58 12.17 -7.64
C PHE A 150 24.39 11.55 -9.02
N PRO A 151 23.43 10.64 -9.17
CA PRO A 151 23.02 10.15 -10.48
C PRO A 151 22.47 11.32 -11.33
N PRO A 152 22.31 11.17 -12.64
CA PRO A 152 21.70 12.19 -13.48
C PRO A 152 20.36 12.67 -12.92
N GLU A 153 20.09 13.97 -13.00
CA GLU A 153 18.95 14.64 -12.32
C GLU A 153 17.58 14.00 -12.56
N HIS A 154 17.37 13.43 -13.73
CA HIS A 154 16.10 12.79 -14.08
C HIS A 154 15.90 11.39 -13.51
N SER A 155 16.90 10.86 -12.81
CA SER A 155 16.90 9.47 -12.32
C SER A 155 16.59 9.34 -10.83
N TYR A 156 16.39 10.43 -10.09
CA TYR A 156 16.23 10.37 -8.64
C TYR A 156 15.17 11.32 -8.10
N HIS A 157 14.67 10.97 -6.93
CA HIS A 157 13.86 11.84 -6.08
C HIS A 157 14.52 11.99 -4.72
N LEU A 158 14.77 13.23 -4.30
CA LEU A 158 15.31 13.50 -2.97
C LEU A 158 14.27 13.13 -1.92
N MET A 159 14.61 12.20 -1.03
CA MET A 159 13.70 11.82 0.04
C MET A 159 13.55 12.93 1.08
N ARG A 160 14.58 13.78 1.25
CA ARG A 160 14.55 14.97 2.05
C ARG A 160 14.05 16.14 1.19
N GLN A 161 12.87 16.64 1.49
CA GLN A 161 12.25 17.75 0.76
C GLN A 161 12.13 19.03 1.60
N ASP A 162 12.63 19.00 2.84
CA ASP A 162 12.65 20.11 3.80
C ASP A 162 11.27 20.75 4.04
N ASP A 163 10.20 20.00 3.81
CA ASP A 163 8.83 20.40 4.08
C ASP A 163 8.20 19.52 5.21
N PRO A 164 7.21 20.05 5.95
CA PRO A 164 6.56 19.29 7.02
C PRO A 164 5.88 18.00 6.53
N ALA A 165 5.41 17.96 5.29
CA ALA A 165 4.66 16.83 4.76
C ALA A 165 5.50 15.55 4.66
N HIS A 166 6.80 15.68 4.37
CA HIS A 166 7.71 14.55 4.23
C HIS A 166 8.59 14.30 5.47
N SER A 167 8.29 15.01 6.58
CA SER A 167 9.05 14.86 7.85
C SER A 167 8.86 13.50 8.52
N LEU A 168 7.79 12.78 8.20
CA LEU A 168 7.56 11.38 8.59
C LEU A 168 6.80 10.67 7.47
N LYS A 169 7.33 9.54 7.01
CA LYS A 169 6.71 8.73 5.94
C LYS A 169 6.94 7.25 6.10
N LEU A 170 5.99 6.46 5.56
CA LEU A 170 6.04 5.00 5.51
C LEU A 170 5.74 4.54 4.08
N PHE A 171 6.59 3.70 3.51
CA PHE A 171 6.42 3.20 2.15
C PHE A 171 5.17 2.32 2.03
N ILE A 172 4.32 2.61 1.05
CA ILE A 172 3.26 1.72 0.58
C ILE A 172 3.87 0.90 -0.56
N ARG A 173 3.95 -0.41 -0.42
CA ARG A 173 4.66 -1.29 -1.36
C ARG A 173 3.89 -1.50 -2.67
N HIS A 174 3.44 -0.39 -3.23
CA HIS A 174 2.94 -0.35 -4.60
C HIS A 174 4.10 -0.51 -5.58
N ASN A 175 3.95 -1.39 -6.56
CA ASN A 175 4.97 -1.64 -7.60
C ASN A 175 6.38 -1.82 -7.02
N ALA A 176 6.47 -2.51 -5.88
CA ALA A 176 7.71 -2.62 -5.12
C ALA A 176 8.64 -3.69 -5.71
N PRO A 177 9.98 -3.52 -5.59
CA PRO A 177 10.94 -4.57 -5.92
C PRO A 177 10.68 -5.87 -5.09
N PRO A 178 11.07 -7.07 -5.64
CA PRO A 178 11.85 -7.26 -6.86
C PRO A 178 11.06 -7.09 -8.17
N ASP A 179 9.72 -7.12 -8.13
CA ASP A 179 8.84 -7.19 -9.31
C ASP A 179 8.37 -5.82 -9.80
N ALA A 180 9.11 -4.77 -9.49
CA ALA A 180 8.79 -3.42 -9.93
C ALA A 180 8.78 -3.33 -11.46
N LYS A 181 7.64 -2.88 -12.02
CA LYS A 181 7.50 -2.65 -13.45
C LYS A 181 7.77 -1.19 -13.75
N PRO A 182 8.80 -0.88 -14.56
CA PRO A 182 9.09 0.49 -14.96
C PRO A 182 7.87 1.22 -15.53
N GLY A 183 7.69 2.49 -15.13
CA GLY A 183 6.58 3.33 -15.60
C GLY A 183 5.21 3.05 -14.97
N SER A 184 5.10 2.07 -14.06
CA SER A 184 3.83 1.75 -13.37
C SER A 184 3.61 2.51 -12.07
N GLY A 185 4.38 3.56 -11.81
CA GLY A 185 4.33 4.38 -10.61
C GLY A 185 5.36 3.95 -9.56
N SER A 186 5.99 4.94 -8.93
CA SER A 186 7.02 4.80 -7.90
C SER A 186 6.77 5.76 -6.74
N ALA A 187 7.58 5.67 -5.68
CA ALA A 187 7.62 6.60 -4.56
C ALA A 187 6.26 6.85 -3.88
N ILE A 188 5.47 5.80 -3.66
CA ILE A 188 4.17 5.90 -3.02
C ILE A 188 4.30 5.67 -1.50
N PHE A 189 3.91 6.68 -0.72
CA PHE A 189 4.05 6.68 0.73
C PHE A 189 2.76 7.08 1.46
N PHE A 190 2.63 6.64 2.71
CA PHE A 190 1.94 7.41 3.72
C PHE A 190 2.85 8.55 4.17
N HIS A 191 2.32 9.77 4.28
CA HIS A 191 3.04 10.93 4.80
C HIS A 191 2.10 11.95 5.44
N LEU A 192 2.65 13.03 6.01
CA LEU A 192 1.83 14.07 6.64
C LEU A 192 1.15 14.94 5.57
N CYS A 193 -0.06 15.41 5.85
CA CYS A 193 -0.72 16.36 4.97
C CYS A 193 -0.15 17.78 5.17
N ARG A 194 -0.05 18.57 4.10
CA ARG A 194 0.37 19.99 4.16
C ARG A 194 -0.71 20.88 4.78
N SER A 195 -1.97 20.53 4.54
CA SER A 195 -3.15 21.21 5.09
C SER A 195 -4.35 20.28 4.99
N GLN A 196 -5.46 20.65 5.65
CA GLN A 196 -6.71 19.88 5.61
C GLN A 196 -7.35 19.74 4.22
N ASN A 197 -6.91 20.53 3.24
CA ASN A 197 -7.43 20.49 1.86
C ASN A 197 -6.34 20.10 0.83
N SER A 198 -5.16 19.69 1.27
CA SER A 198 -4.11 19.29 0.35
C SER A 198 -4.47 17.97 -0.33
N VAL A 199 -4.09 17.86 -1.61
CA VAL A 199 -4.11 16.61 -2.37
C VAL A 199 -2.68 16.16 -2.62
N THR A 200 -2.49 14.89 -3.02
CA THR A 200 -1.17 14.34 -3.31
C THR A 200 -0.97 14.15 -4.82
N THR A 201 0.20 13.70 -5.21
CA THR A 201 0.49 13.26 -6.58
C THR A 201 0.38 11.74 -6.76
N GLY A 202 -0.13 11.03 -5.71
CA GLY A 202 -0.33 9.59 -5.71
C GLY A 202 -0.19 8.96 -4.33
N CYS A 203 0.51 9.59 -3.40
CA CYS A 203 0.63 9.16 -2.01
C CYS A 203 -0.71 9.22 -1.27
N THR A 204 -0.73 8.69 -0.06
CA THR A 204 -1.83 8.86 0.90
C THR A 204 -1.34 9.71 2.06
N SER A 205 -1.97 10.84 2.34
CA SER A 205 -1.54 11.73 3.42
C SER A 205 -2.62 11.95 4.47
N MET A 206 -2.20 12.23 5.71
CA MET A 206 -3.07 12.47 6.85
C MET A 206 -2.40 13.41 7.85
N ASN A 207 -3.15 13.90 8.85
CA ASN A 207 -2.56 14.74 9.89
C ASN A 207 -1.57 13.94 10.76
N GLU A 208 -0.63 14.63 11.39
CA GLU A 208 0.45 14.00 12.14
C GLU A 208 -0.04 13.19 13.33
N LEU A 209 -0.99 13.71 14.10
CA LEU A 209 -1.50 13.01 15.29
C LEU A 209 -2.14 11.67 14.90
N ALA A 210 -3.00 11.68 13.88
CA ALA A 210 -3.62 10.47 13.36
C ALA A 210 -2.60 9.48 12.77
N PHE A 211 -1.56 9.98 12.07
CA PHE A 211 -0.53 9.11 11.55
C PHE A 211 0.29 8.45 12.65
N ARG A 212 0.66 9.19 13.69
CA ARG A 212 1.37 8.64 14.86
C ARG A 212 0.52 7.66 15.66
N GLU A 213 -0.77 7.95 15.86
CA GLU A 213 -1.72 7.02 16.48
C GLU A 213 -1.83 5.72 15.68
N LEU A 214 -2.00 5.83 14.38
CA LEU A 214 -2.05 4.69 13.47
C LEU A 214 -0.77 3.84 13.57
N LEU A 215 0.42 4.44 13.48
CA LEU A 215 1.71 3.76 13.58
C LEU A 215 1.99 3.15 14.96
N SER A 216 1.36 3.65 16.01
CA SER A 216 1.45 3.09 17.37
C SER A 216 0.60 1.82 17.54
N SER A 217 -0.36 1.58 16.63
CA SER A 217 -1.39 0.56 16.75
C SER A 217 -1.06 -0.75 16.03
N PHE A 218 0.02 -0.78 15.25
CA PHE A 218 0.55 -2.00 14.61
C PHE A 218 2.07 -1.90 14.44
N LEU A 219 2.71 -3.02 14.09
CA LEU A 219 4.14 -3.11 13.84
C LEU A 219 4.40 -3.87 12.53
N PRO A 220 5.60 -3.76 11.95
CA PRO A 220 5.97 -4.52 10.75
C PRO A 220 5.75 -6.03 10.86
N LYS A 221 5.96 -6.61 12.06
CA LYS A 221 5.71 -8.04 12.32
C LYS A 221 4.25 -8.46 12.23
N ASP A 222 3.33 -7.50 12.25
CA ASP A 222 1.89 -7.74 12.07
C ASP A 222 1.53 -7.90 10.58
N GLU A 223 2.52 -7.84 9.67
CA GLU A 223 2.34 -7.86 8.21
C GLU A 223 1.19 -6.93 7.76
N PRO A 224 1.28 -5.62 8.07
CA PRO A 224 0.19 -4.70 7.82
C PRO A 224 -0.08 -4.55 6.33
N VAL A 225 -1.35 -4.66 5.96
CA VAL A 225 -1.83 -4.47 4.58
C VAL A 225 -2.66 -3.19 4.50
N TYR A 226 -2.40 -2.37 3.50
CA TYR A 226 -3.23 -1.25 3.11
C TYR A 226 -4.11 -1.61 1.92
N VAL A 227 -5.41 -1.44 2.05
CA VAL A 227 -6.41 -1.61 0.99
C VAL A 227 -7.01 -0.24 0.67
N LEU A 228 -6.89 0.17 -0.58
CA LEU A 228 -7.54 1.37 -1.13
C LEU A 228 -8.41 0.95 -2.31
N LEU A 229 -9.71 0.99 -2.14
CA LEU A 229 -10.68 0.58 -3.16
C LEU A 229 -11.85 1.57 -3.21
N PRO A 230 -12.24 2.06 -4.40
CA PRO A 230 -13.51 2.77 -4.54
C PRO A 230 -14.68 1.90 -4.10
N ARG A 231 -15.75 2.51 -3.57
CA ARG A 231 -16.92 1.80 -3.03
C ARG A 231 -17.42 0.66 -3.92
N PRO A 232 -17.64 0.85 -5.23
CA PRO A 232 -18.14 -0.23 -6.08
C PRO A 232 -17.18 -1.44 -6.15
N ASP A 233 -15.86 -1.18 -6.18
CA ASP A 233 -14.87 -2.24 -6.23
C ASP A 233 -14.65 -2.90 -4.88
N TYR A 234 -14.75 -2.13 -3.78
CA TYR A 234 -14.75 -2.69 -2.44
C TYR A 234 -15.92 -3.68 -2.27
N ASP A 235 -17.13 -3.28 -2.62
CA ASP A 235 -18.32 -4.12 -2.48
C ASP A 235 -18.24 -5.38 -3.37
N ARG A 236 -17.68 -5.24 -4.58
CA ARG A 236 -17.44 -6.36 -5.50
C ARG A 236 -16.40 -7.36 -5.01
N LEU A 237 -15.31 -6.84 -4.40
CA LEU A 237 -14.13 -7.65 -4.02
C LEU A 237 -14.16 -8.09 -2.56
N LYS A 238 -15.02 -7.51 -1.73
CA LYS A 238 -15.07 -7.73 -0.30
C LYS A 238 -15.04 -9.21 0.08
N ALA A 239 -15.89 -10.02 -0.52
CA ALA A 239 -15.99 -11.45 -0.21
C ALA A 239 -14.74 -12.23 -0.66
N SER A 240 -14.27 -12.02 -1.90
CA SER A 240 -13.13 -12.74 -2.46
C SER A 240 -11.78 -12.33 -1.86
N TRP A 241 -11.70 -11.12 -1.31
CA TRP A 241 -10.50 -10.62 -0.62
C TRP A 241 -10.58 -10.75 0.91
N GLU A 242 -11.64 -11.35 1.43
CA GLU A 242 -11.89 -11.53 2.86
C GLU A 242 -11.80 -10.22 3.66
N LEU A 243 -12.35 -9.14 3.10
CA LEU A 243 -12.40 -7.82 3.74
C LEU A 243 -13.57 -7.75 4.74
N PRO A 244 -13.46 -6.92 5.81
CA PRO A 244 -14.53 -6.74 6.80
C PRO A 244 -15.77 -6.04 6.24
#